data_a05e796a348af99dbc8160509f4acd1d
#
_entry.id   a05e796a348af99dbc8160509f4acd1d
#
_cell.length_a   1.000
_cell.length_b   1.000
_cell.length_c   1.000
_cell.angle_alpha   90.00
_cell.angle_beta   90.00
_cell.angle_gamma   90.00
#
_symmetry.space_group_name_H-M   'P 1'
#
loop_
_entity.id
_entity.type
_entity.pdbx_description
1 polymer ?
#
loop_
_entity_poly.entity_id
_entity_poly.type
_entity_poly.pdbx_seq_one_letter_code
_entity_poly.pdbx_strand_id
1 'polypeptide(L)'
;MYALFEILNLLNKAEKSLNLQGQVQDITGQPIPNAIVEIWQANHWGRYNHPADQSDRKLDPNFQGYGNFSSDLSGGYSFRTIKPGSYGNSLFQRTPHIHFKIHGPGFEALTTQMYFSNEKLNAQDSILQSVRDPKIRSSLIIDLMPTTNKELTGIFNIILG
;
A
#
# COMPACT_ATOMS: atom_id res chain seq x y z
N MET A 1 -9.84 -18.11 -9.56
CA MET A 1 -10.99 -17.27 -9.16
C MET A 1 -10.39 -16.16 -8.29
N TYR A 2 -10.18 -14.99 -8.87
CA TYR A 2 -9.58 -13.86 -8.16
C TYR A 2 -10.60 -13.30 -7.18
N ALA A 3 -10.37 -13.44 -5.87
CA ALA A 3 -11.16 -12.75 -4.86
C ALA A 3 -10.77 -11.26 -4.94
N LEU A 4 -11.51 -10.49 -5.74
CA LEU A 4 -11.47 -9.03 -5.70
C LEU A 4 -12.03 -8.60 -4.34
N PHE A 5 -11.14 -8.24 -3.43
CA PHE A 5 -11.53 -7.53 -2.24
C PHE A 5 -11.82 -6.09 -2.67
N GLU A 6 -13.08 -5.80 -2.97
CA GLU A 6 -13.53 -4.44 -3.23
C GLU A 6 -13.56 -3.67 -1.92
N ILE A 7 -12.53 -2.86 -1.69
CA ILE A 7 -12.65 -1.74 -0.76
C ILE A 7 -13.49 -0.69 -1.53
N LEU A 8 -14.80 -0.89 -1.53
CA LEU A 8 -15.76 -0.04 -2.25
C LEU A 8 -15.84 1.30 -1.54
N ASN A 9 -15.20 2.28 -2.13
CA ASN A 9 -15.51 3.67 -1.91
C ASN A 9 -16.67 4.03 -2.85
N LEU A 10 -17.85 4.38 -2.30
CA LEU A 10 -18.89 5.08 -3.07
C LEU A 10 -18.33 6.45 -3.41
N LEU A 11 -17.74 6.53 -4.59
CA LEU A 11 -16.93 7.60 -5.13
C LEU A 11 -17.55 8.99 -4.91
N ASN A 12 -16.97 9.76 -4.03
CA ASN A 12 -16.89 11.20 -4.29
C ASN A 12 -16.11 11.35 -5.60
N LYS A 13 -16.63 12.09 -6.56
CA LYS A 13 -16.11 12.26 -7.94
C LYS A 13 -14.63 12.67 -8.08
N ALA A 14 -13.91 12.85 -6.97
CA ALA A 14 -12.54 13.32 -6.90
C ALA A 14 -11.50 12.21 -6.60
N GLU A 15 -11.90 11.05 -6.10
CA GLU A 15 -10.99 9.99 -5.69
C GLU A 15 -10.86 8.95 -6.81
N LYS A 16 -9.63 8.76 -7.30
CA LYS A 16 -9.35 7.73 -8.29
C LYS A 16 -9.14 6.39 -7.61
N SER A 17 -9.86 5.37 -8.05
CA SER A 17 -9.59 3.97 -7.66
C SER A 17 -8.16 3.61 -8.06
N LEU A 18 -7.49 2.87 -7.19
CA LEU A 18 -6.15 2.31 -7.39
C LEU A 18 -6.25 0.79 -7.40
N ASN A 19 -5.91 0.17 -8.52
CA ASN A 19 -5.70 -1.27 -8.63
C ASN A 19 -4.22 -1.55 -8.35
N LEU A 20 -3.92 -2.08 -7.17
CA LEU A 20 -2.59 -2.42 -6.73
C LEU A 20 -2.40 -3.92 -6.82
N GLN A 21 -1.33 -4.36 -7.49
CA GLN A 21 -1.01 -5.77 -7.67
C GLN A 21 0.48 -6.01 -7.51
N GLY A 22 0.87 -7.25 -7.31
CA GLY A 22 2.26 -7.65 -7.21
C GLY A 22 2.42 -9.14 -7.02
N GLN A 23 3.66 -9.56 -6.79
CA GLN A 23 4.02 -10.93 -6.48
C GLN A 23 4.80 -10.98 -5.17
N VAL A 24 4.58 -12.05 -4.39
CA VAL A 24 5.42 -12.44 -3.26
C VAL A 24 6.37 -13.52 -3.75
N GLN A 25 7.66 -13.27 -3.60
CA GLN A 25 8.74 -14.14 -4.06
C GLN A 25 9.78 -14.31 -2.95
N ASP A 26 10.55 -15.37 -3.02
CA ASP A 26 11.77 -15.50 -2.21
C ASP A 26 12.96 -14.77 -2.85
N ILE A 27 14.11 -14.79 -2.17
CA ILE A 27 15.36 -14.16 -2.64
C ILE A 27 15.91 -14.77 -3.95
N THR A 28 15.42 -15.94 -4.36
CA THR A 28 15.81 -16.61 -5.62
C THR A 28 14.84 -16.30 -6.76
N GLY A 29 13.78 -15.53 -6.47
CA GLY A 29 12.72 -15.18 -7.42
C GLY A 29 11.62 -16.25 -7.55
N GLN A 30 11.62 -17.28 -6.70
CA GLN A 30 10.56 -18.29 -6.71
C GLN A 30 9.28 -17.71 -6.07
N PRO A 31 8.11 -17.93 -6.67
CA PRO A 31 6.86 -17.45 -6.11
C PRO A 31 6.54 -18.16 -4.78
N ILE A 32 5.98 -17.41 -3.84
CA ILE A 32 5.50 -17.94 -2.56
C ILE A 32 3.98 -17.98 -2.59
N PRO A 33 3.37 -19.15 -2.84
CA PRO A 33 1.92 -19.30 -2.78
C PRO A 33 1.41 -19.31 -1.33
N ASN A 34 0.14 -18.95 -1.15
CA ASN A 34 -0.54 -18.88 0.14
C ASN A 34 0.13 -17.93 1.17
N ALA A 35 0.94 -16.99 0.72
CA ALA A 35 1.38 -15.90 1.57
C ALA A 35 0.19 -14.98 1.88
N ILE A 36 -0.03 -14.66 3.15
CA ILE A 36 -1.04 -13.70 3.56
C ILE A 36 -0.43 -12.29 3.44
N VAL A 37 -0.99 -11.49 2.56
CA VAL A 37 -0.64 -10.08 2.37
C VAL A 37 -1.72 -9.23 3.03
N GLU A 38 -1.37 -8.54 4.09
CA GLU A 38 -2.23 -7.59 4.78
C GLU A 38 -1.82 -6.16 4.39
N ILE A 39 -2.81 -5.29 4.15
CA ILE A 39 -2.58 -3.86 3.93
C ILE A 39 -3.42 -3.02 4.88
N TRP A 40 -2.88 -1.86 5.28
CA TRP A 40 -3.67 -0.81 5.93
C TRP A 40 -3.14 0.57 5.55
N GLN A 41 -4.02 1.54 5.50
CA GLN A 41 -3.71 2.88 5.05
C GLN A 41 -4.68 3.94 5.57
N ALA A 42 -4.26 5.19 5.51
CA ALA A 42 -5.15 6.33 5.68
C ALA A 42 -6.10 6.48 4.48
N ASN A 43 -7.22 7.16 4.68
CA ASN A 43 -8.10 7.57 3.59
C ASN A 43 -7.49 8.70 2.75
N HIS A 44 -8.22 9.20 1.76
CA HIS A 44 -7.78 10.29 0.89
C HIS A 44 -7.38 11.58 1.62
N TRP A 45 -7.99 11.86 2.78
CA TRP A 45 -7.65 13.04 3.60
C TRP A 45 -6.52 12.78 4.61
N GLY A 46 -5.91 11.60 4.59
CA GLY A 46 -4.83 11.24 5.52
C GLY A 46 -5.32 10.86 6.90
N ARG A 47 -6.56 10.34 7.04
CA ARG A 47 -7.10 9.83 8.30
C ARG A 47 -7.24 8.32 8.27
N TYR A 48 -6.79 7.69 9.35
CA TYR A 48 -7.02 6.26 9.61
C TYR A 48 -8.40 6.03 10.23
N ASN A 49 -9.06 4.95 9.84
CA ASN A 49 -10.25 4.45 10.54
C ASN A 49 -9.81 3.60 11.74
N HIS A 50 -9.20 4.25 12.72
CA HIS A 50 -8.66 3.60 13.92
C HIS A 50 -8.86 4.50 15.14
N PRO A 51 -9.24 3.94 16.32
CA PRO A 51 -9.50 4.73 17.54
C PRO A 51 -8.31 5.58 18.01
N ALA A 52 -7.08 5.18 17.69
CA ALA A 52 -5.87 5.95 18.02
C ALA A 52 -5.65 7.17 17.12
N ASP A 53 -6.32 7.28 15.97
CA ASP A 53 -6.27 8.46 15.13
C ASP A 53 -7.28 9.49 15.63
N GLN A 54 -6.81 10.41 16.47
CA GLN A 54 -7.59 11.50 17.03
C GLN A 54 -7.46 12.81 16.23
N SER A 55 -6.96 12.74 14.99
CA SER A 55 -6.90 13.92 14.14
C SER A 55 -8.31 14.42 13.79
N ASP A 56 -8.44 15.72 13.55
CA ASP A 56 -9.67 16.39 13.07
C ASP A 56 -9.87 16.28 11.55
N ARG A 57 -9.02 15.48 10.87
CA ARG A 57 -9.20 15.17 9.46
C ARG A 57 -10.49 14.40 9.22
N LYS A 58 -11.05 14.57 8.03
CA LYS A 58 -12.31 13.94 7.66
C LYS A 58 -12.22 12.42 7.65
N LEU A 59 -13.08 11.76 8.41
CA LEU A 59 -13.27 10.31 8.33
C LEU A 59 -14.11 9.99 7.08
N ASP A 60 -13.76 8.93 6.38
CA ASP A 60 -14.58 8.36 5.32
C ASP A 60 -15.26 7.09 5.83
N PRO A 61 -16.57 7.12 6.10
CA PRO A 61 -17.27 5.95 6.61
C PRO A 61 -17.41 4.82 5.57
N ASN A 62 -17.16 5.11 4.29
CA ASN A 62 -17.23 4.15 3.20
C ASN A 62 -15.87 3.53 2.85
N PHE A 63 -14.78 4.00 3.48
CA PHE A 63 -13.44 3.49 3.25
C PHE A 63 -13.00 2.60 4.41
N GLN A 64 -12.80 1.31 4.12
CA GLN A 64 -12.46 0.31 5.14
C GLN A 64 -11.05 0.51 5.73
N GLY A 65 -10.09 0.94 4.93
CA GLY A 65 -8.71 1.24 5.35
C GLY A 65 -7.83 0.03 5.65
N TYR A 66 -8.35 -1.19 5.55
CA TYR A 66 -7.67 -2.45 5.81
C TYR A 66 -8.15 -3.54 4.84
N GLY A 67 -7.25 -4.43 4.45
CA GLY A 67 -7.59 -5.61 3.66
C GLY A 67 -6.52 -6.68 3.77
N ASN A 68 -6.88 -7.93 3.47
CA ASN A 68 -5.94 -9.03 3.34
C ASN A 68 -6.23 -9.87 2.10
N PHE A 69 -5.22 -10.54 1.60
CA PHE A 69 -5.27 -11.38 0.43
C PHE A 69 -4.30 -12.56 0.59
N SER A 70 -4.70 -13.76 0.18
CA SER A 70 -3.80 -14.91 0.09
C SER A 70 -3.23 -14.98 -1.33
N SER A 71 -1.92 -14.98 -1.48
CA SER A 71 -1.28 -15.08 -2.79
C SER A 71 -1.65 -16.38 -3.50
N ASP A 72 -1.80 -16.31 -4.81
CA ASP A 72 -2.10 -17.46 -5.66
C ASP A 72 -0.88 -18.38 -5.90
N LEU A 73 -1.01 -19.39 -6.74
CA LEU A 73 0.07 -20.34 -7.04
C LEU A 73 1.28 -19.68 -7.71
N SER A 74 1.11 -18.53 -8.33
CA SER A 74 2.19 -17.73 -8.92
C SER A 74 2.75 -16.68 -7.96
N GLY A 75 2.34 -16.71 -6.68
CA GLY A 75 2.68 -15.69 -5.70
C GLY A 75 1.92 -14.37 -5.88
N GLY A 76 1.00 -14.31 -6.84
CA GLY A 76 0.27 -13.10 -7.20
C GLY A 76 -0.73 -12.64 -6.15
N TYR A 77 -0.85 -11.32 -5.95
CA TYR A 77 -1.85 -10.69 -5.12
C TYR A 77 -2.41 -9.41 -5.76
N SER A 78 -3.59 -9.01 -5.37
CA SER A 78 -4.19 -7.75 -5.85
C SER A 78 -5.13 -7.14 -4.82
N PHE A 79 -5.18 -5.79 -4.80
CA PHE A 79 -6.10 -5.00 -4.01
C PHE A 79 -6.72 -3.89 -4.86
N ARG A 80 -7.99 -3.59 -4.61
CA ARG A 80 -8.61 -2.37 -5.08
C ARG A 80 -8.74 -1.40 -3.91
N THR A 81 -8.13 -0.25 -4.01
CA THR A 81 -8.07 0.76 -2.97
C THR A 81 -8.10 2.18 -3.57
N ILE A 82 -7.67 3.16 -2.82
CA ILE A 82 -7.46 4.55 -3.25
C ILE A 82 -6.04 4.97 -2.91
N LYS A 83 -5.54 6.01 -3.54
CA LYS A 83 -4.29 6.65 -3.10
C LYS A 83 -4.54 7.39 -1.78
N PRO A 84 -3.81 7.06 -0.69
CA PRO A 84 -3.98 7.75 0.58
C PRO A 84 -3.53 9.20 0.53
N GLY A 85 -4.06 10.02 1.42
CA GLY A 85 -3.53 11.35 1.69
C GLY A 85 -2.29 11.32 2.59
N SER A 86 -1.48 12.38 2.55
CA SER A 86 -0.43 12.62 3.54
C SER A 86 -1.04 12.95 4.90
N TYR A 87 -0.32 12.67 5.98
CA TYR A 87 -0.76 13.02 7.32
C TYR A 87 0.41 13.48 8.23
N GLY A 88 0.09 13.90 9.45
CA GLY A 88 1.05 14.46 10.38
C GLY A 88 0.82 15.95 10.60
N ASN A 89 1.80 16.62 11.17
CA ASN A 89 1.80 18.03 11.49
C ASN A 89 3.02 18.74 10.93
N SER A 90 3.21 20.01 11.24
CA SER A 90 4.34 20.82 10.73
C SER A 90 5.72 20.29 11.13
N LEU A 91 5.83 19.51 12.20
CA LEU A 91 7.10 18.96 12.72
C LEU A 91 7.35 17.53 12.23
N PHE A 92 6.29 16.78 11.95
CA PHE A 92 6.38 15.40 11.51
C PHE A 92 5.30 15.11 10.47
N GLN A 93 5.67 15.15 9.22
CA GLN A 93 4.77 14.92 8.10
C GLN A 93 5.14 13.61 7.40
N ARG A 94 4.14 12.75 7.20
CA ARG A 94 4.26 11.51 6.48
C ARG A 94 3.79 11.68 5.04
N THR A 95 4.60 11.22 4.09
CA THR A 95 4.21 11.12 2.69
C THR A 95 3.08 10.09 2.52
N PRO A 96 2.23 10.16 1.48
CA PRO A 96 1.27 9.12 1.14
C PRO A 96 1.94 7.74 1.06
N HIS A 97 1.42 6.75 1.80
CA HIS A 97 1.96 5.40 1.83
C HIS A 97 0.89 4.37 2.21
N ILE A 98 1.13 3.12 1.84
CA ILE A 98 0.33 1.97 2.25
C ILE A 98 1.24 1.04 3.05
N HIS A 99 0.78 0.62 4.21
CA HIS A 99 1.46 -0.39 5.01
C HIS A 99 1.17 -1.79 4.46
N PHE A 100 2.18 -2.63 4.52
CA PHE A 100 2.13 -4.04 4.16
C PHE A 100 2.65 -4.89 5.30
N LYS A 101 1.98 -6.00 5.58
CA LYS A 101 2.50 -7.08 6.42
C LYS A 101 2.28 -8.40 5.70
N ILE A 102 3.36 -9.16 5.55
CA ILE A 102 3.35 -10.38 4.77
C ILE A 102 3.76 -11.55 5.66
N HIS A 103 2.97 -12.61 5.63
CA HIS A 103 3.24 -13.88 6.29
C HIS A 103 3.36 -14.97 5.22
N GLY A 104 4.57 -15.28 4.80
CA GLY A 104 4.86 -16.40 3.89
C GLY A 104 5.07 -17.71 4.65
N PRO A 105 4.55 -18.85 4.15
CA PRO A 105 4.84 -20.14 4.75
C PRO A 105 6.35 -20.43 4.80
N GLY A 106 6.90 -20.64 5.99
CA GLY A 106 8.34 -20.88 6.19
C GLY A 106 9.23 -19.65 6.24
N PHE A 107 8.66 -18.44 6.21
CA PHE A 107 9.38 -17.17 6.29
C PHE A 107 8.99 -16.39 7.55
N GLU A 108 9.92 -15.57 8.03
CA GLU A 108 9.58 -14.57 9.05
C GLU A 108 8.64 -13.52 8.46
N ALA A 109 7.74 -12.97 9.30
CA ALA A 109 6.80 -11.96 8.87
C ALA A 109 7.55 -10.65 8.51
N LEU A 110 7.31 -10.16 7.29
CA LEU A 110 7.83 -8.87 6.84
C LEU A 110 6.77 -7.77 7.07
N THR A 111 7.14 -6.70 7.76
CA THR A 111 6.35 -5.46 7.80
C THR A 111 7.11 -4.36 7.06
N THR A 112 6.47 -3.75 6.08
CA THR A 112 7.05 -2.71 5.24
C THR A 112 6.02 -1.65 4.85
N GLN A 113 6.46 -0.64 4.09
CA GLN A 113 5.58 0.40 3.55
C GLN A 113 5.89 0.60 2.08
N MET A 114 4.84 0.76 1.28
CA MET A 114 4.92 1.13 -0.12
C MET A 114 4.61 2.62 -0.26
N TYR A 115 5.37 3.29 -1.09
CA TYR A 115 5.30 4.73 -1.36
C TYR A 115 5.01 4.99 -2.84
N PHE A 116 4.65 6.22 -3.15
CA PHE A 116 4.33 6.64 -4.51
C PHE A 116 5.42 7.57 -5.06
N SER A 117 5.77 7.39 -6.33
CA SER A 117 6.65 8.34 -7.04
C SER A 117 5.99 9.72 -7.16
N ASN A 118 6.80 10.73 -7.46
CA ASN A 118 6.37 12.12 -7.63
C ASN A 118 5.75 12.78 -6.38
N GLU A 119 5.88 12.16 -5.20
CA GLU A 119 5.51 12.79 -3.93
C GLU A 119 6.66 13.63 -3.39
N LYS A 120 6.44 14.95 -3.28
CA LYS A 120 7.46 15.89 -2.76
C LYS A 120 7.89 15.57 -1.34
N LEU A 121 6.98 15.01 -0.54
CA LEU A 121 7.23 14.64 0.84
C LEU A 121 8.15 13.42 1.00
N ASN A 122 8.38 12.63 -0.05
CA ASN A 122 9.28 11.47 0.02
C ASN A 122 10.68 11.85 0.50
N ALA A 123 11.19 13.02 0.09
CA ALA A 123 12.51 13.50 0.49
C ALA A 123 12.60 13.88 1.99
N GLN A 124 11.47 14.10 2.65
CA GLN A 124 11.37 14.54 4.04
C GLN A 124 10.77 13.49 4.98
N ASP A 125 10.25 12.38 4.45
CA ASP A 125 9.66 11.32 5.24
C ASP A 125 10.76 10.54 5.98
N SER A 126 10.82 10.70 7.30
CA SER A 126 11.90 10.15 8.12
C SER A 126 11.95 8.61 8.09
N ILE A 127 10.80 7.93 7.91
CA ILE A 127 10.75 6.47 7.84
C ILE A 127 11.28 5.99 6.49
N LEU A 128 10.85 6.59 5.38
CA LEU A 128 11.40 6.27 4.06
C LEU A 128 12.91 6.56 4.01
N GLN A 129 13.34 7.69 4.54
CA GLN A 129 14.77 8.08 4.55
C GLN A 129 15.61 7.24 5.51
N SER A 130 15.03 6.57 6.50
CA SER A 130 15.75 5.64 7.38
C SER A 130 16.25 4.38 6.67
N VAL A 131 15.66 4.03 5.51
CA VAL A 131 16.13 2.93 4.65
C VAL A 131 17.42 3.36 3.96
N ARG A 132 18.55 2.91 4.49
CA ARG A 132 19.90 3.39 4.08
C ARG A 132 20.29 2.92 2.69
N ASP A 133 19.96 1.67 2.34
CA ASP A 133 20.26 1.13 1.01
C ASP A 133 19.38 1.82 -0.04
N PRO A 134 19.99 2.54 -1.01
CA PRO A 134 19.21 3.27 -2.02
C PRO A 134 18.46 2.36 -2.98
N LYS A 135 18.91 1.11 -3.20
CA LYS A 135 18.20 0.14 -4.04
C LYS A 135 16.95 -0.36 -3.32
N ILE A 136 17.08 -0.72 -2.04
CA ILE A 136 15.92 -1.11 -1.22
C ILE A 136 14.95 0.07 -1.09
N ARG A 137 15.44 1.28 -0.80
CA ARG A 137 14.58 2.46 -0.71
C ARG A 137 13.84 2.74 -2.01
N SER A 138 14.49 2.62 -3.16
CA SER A 138 13.83 2.84 -4.46
C SER A 138 12.81 1.75 -4.78
N SER A 139 13.02 0.50 -4.37
CA SER A 139 12.05 -0.58 -4.57
C SER A 139 10.76 -0.41 -3.77
N LEU A 140 10.78 0.42 -2.72
CA LEU A 140 9.58 0.77 -1.94
C LEU A 140 8.72 1.83 -2.62
N ILE A 141 9.20 2.49 -3.65
CA ILE A 141 8.53 3.60 -4.34
C ILE A 141 8.04 3.12 -5.70
N ILE A 142 6.73 3.16 -5.92
CA ILE A 142 6.11 2.71 -7.17
C ILE A 142 5.57 3.87 -8.00
N ASP A 143 5.53 3.65 -9.31
CA ASP A 143 4.82 4.52 -10.24
C ASP A 143 3.35 4.13 -10.34
N LEU A 144 2.48 5.13 -10.43
CA LEU A 144 1.07 4.94 -10.75
C LEU A 144 0.81 5.31 -12.21
N MET A 145 0.18 4.39 -12.94
CA MET A 145 -0.20 4.59 -14.34
C MET A 145 -1.72 4.72 -14.46
N PRO A 146 -2.22 5.68 -15.22
CA PRO A 146 -3.64 5.78 -15.52
C PRO A 146 -4.06 4.64 -16.47
N THR A 147 -5.22 4.06 -16.19
CA THR A 147 -5.88 3.11 -17.10
C THR A 147 -6.82 3.84 -18.05
N THR A 148 -7.31 3.14 -19.09
CA THR A 148 -8.31 3.67 -20.03
C THR A 148 -9.60 4.12 -19.34
N ASN A 149 -9.94 3.52 -18.20
CA ASN A 149 -11.14 3.85 -17.40
C ASN A 149 -10.91 4.96 -16.37
N LYS A 150 -9.78 5.70 -16.47
CA LYS A 150 -9.39 6.76 -15.53
C LYS A 150 -9.08 6.28 -14.10
N GLU A 151 -9.00 4.99 -13.87
CA GLU A 151 -8.46 4.41 -12.65
C GLU A 151 -6.93 4.46 -12.66
N LEU A 152 -6.31 4.25 -11.50
CA LEU A 152 -4.87 4.11 -11.39
C LEU A 152 -4.49 2.64 -11.24
N THR A 153 -3.33 2.26 -11.73
CA THR A 153 -2.73 0.96 -11.45
C THR A 153 -1.29 1.12 -10.99
N GLY A 154 -0.86 0.23 -10.09
CA GLY A 154 0.50 0.17 -9.58
C GLY A 154 0.94 -1.27 -9.34
N ILE A 155 2.24 -1.51 -9.43
CA ILE A 155 2.85 -2.83 -9.18
C ILE A 155 3.81 -2.71 -8.01
N PHE A 156 3.64 -3.55 -6.99
CA PHE A 156 4.54 -3.64 -5.85
C PHE A 156 4.89 -5.10 -5.58
N ASN A 157 6.11 -5.51 -5.96
CA ASN A 157 6.60 -6.87 -5.73
C ASN A 157 7.30 -6.94 -4.36
N ILE A 158 7.14 -8.07 -3.68
CA ILE A 158 7.61 -8.31 -2.31
C ILE A 158 8.56 -9.50 -2.35
N ILE A 159 9.74 -9.33 -1.73
CA ILE A 159 10.75 -10.37 -1.61
C ILE A 159 10.88 -10.72 -0.13
N LEU A 160 10.69 -12.00 0.21
CA LEU A 160 10.91 -12.56 1.54
C LEU A 160 12.25 -13.31 1.57
N GLY A 161 12.99 -13.14 2.66
CA GLY A 161 14.28 -13.80 2.85
C GLY A 161 14.60 -14.08 4.31
#